data_b32db1740df82a5423ff6bbb90d22577
#
_entry.id   b32db1740df82a5423ff6bbb90d22577
#
_cell.length_a   1.000
_cell.length_b   1.000
_cell.length_c   1.000
_cell.angle_alpha   90.00
_cell.angle_beta   90.00
_cell.angle_gamma   90.00
#
_symmetry.space_group_name_H-M   'P 1'
#
loop_
_entity.id
_entity.type
_entity.pdbx_description
1 polymer ?
#
loop_
_entity_poly.entity_id
_entity_poly.type
_entity_poly.pdbx_seq_one_letter_code
_entity_poly.pdbx_strand_id
1 'polypeptide(L)'
;RVSRGLGDVYKRQGQNEQSPTLTFNTINRHISKMVYTKVVSNLSPWLANAELGGVYCNPASHGEGRFVAPKEWLDKLFANGQVATQYCDLDGNVSMDEEWNINGSYMAIEGITSPDGRCFGKMAHSERRGDSVAINIYGEQDIKIFESGVKYFK
;
A
#
# COMPACT_ATOMS: atom_id res chain seq x y z
N ARG A 1 6.44 14.61 15.21
CA ARG A 1 5.38 13.84 14.54
C ARG A 1 5.86 12.41 14.36
N VAL A 2 5.16 11.46 14.91
CA VAL A 2 5.47 10.04 14.69
C VAL A 2 4.84 9.65 13.36
N SER A 3 5.67 9.42 12.33
CA SER A 3 5.22 8.83 11.09
C SER A 3 4.93 7.35 11.32
N ARG A 4 3.76 6.89 10.93
CA ARG A 4 3.36 5.49 11.01
C ARG A 4 3.26 4.90 9.61
N GLY A 5 3.62 3.64 9.46
CA GLY A 5 3.51 2.94 8.18
C GLY A 5 4.57 3.33 7.15
N LEU A 6 4.15 3.78 5.97
CA LEU A 6 5.03 4.10 4.84
C LEU A 6 6.19 5.05 5.19
N GLY A 7 5.95 6.03 6.08
CA GLY A 7 7.00 6.96 6.51
C GLY A 7 8.17 6.29 7.24
N ASP A 8 7.95 5.17 7.93
CA ASP A 8 9.00 4.47 8.66
C ASP A 8 9.92 3.67 7.74
N VAL A 9 9.45 3.24 6.58
CA VAL A 9 10.27 2.57 5.57
C VAL A 9 11.38 3.49 5.05
N TYR A 10 11.10 4.78 4.90
CA TYR A 10 12.07 5.77 4.40
C TYR A 10 13.07 6.26 5.44
N LYS A 11 12.69 6.33 6.70
CA LYS A 11 13.62 6.75 7.77
C LYS A 11 14.89 5.91 7.83
N ARG A 12 14.82 4.66 7.41
CA ARG A 12 15.97 3.75 7.36
C ARG A 12 16.90 3.96 6.17
N GLN A 13 16.49 4.74 5.17
CA GLN A 13 17.22 4.94 3.91
C GLN A 13 17.97 6.28 3.84
N GLY A 14 17.96 7.07 4.92
CA GLY A 14 18.51 8.42 4.93
C GLY A 14 17.56 9.41 4.25
N GLN A 15 16.84 10.20 5.02
CA GLN A 15 15.93 11.23 4.51
C GLN A 15 16.67 12.50 4.12
N ASN A 16 16.28 13.07 3.01
CA ASN A 16 16.61 14.43 2.58
C ASN A 16 15.35 15.15 2.09
N GLU A 17 15.45 16.41 1.70
CA GLU A 17 14.31 17.22 1.24
C GLU A 17 13.60 16.65 0.00
N GLN A 18 14.29 15.80 -0.76
CA GLN A 18 13.76 15.15 -1.97
C GLN A 18 13.26 13.72 -1.71
N SER A 19 13.30 13.25 -0.48
CA SER A 19 12.83 11.90 -0.15
C SER A 19 11.33 11.77 -0.33
N PRO A 20 10.84 10.59 -0.72
CA PRO A 20 9.43 10.28 -0.75
C PRO A 20 8.74 10.58 0.59
N THR A 21 7.50 11.03 0.55
CA THR A 21 6.76 11.37 1.77
C THR A 21 5.27 11.05 1.64
N LEU A 22 4.60 11.04 2.78
CA LEU A 22 3.14 11.06 2.85
C LEU A 22 2.65 12.47 3.17
N THR A 23 1.63 12.90 2.47
CA THR A 23 1.02 14.21 2.63
C THR A 23 -0.51 14.12 2.67
N PHE A 24 -1.17 15.26 2.81
CA PHE A 24 -2.64 15.33 2.82
C PHE A 24 -3.24 14.74 1.56
N ASN A 25 -4.36 14.03 1.72
CA ASN A 25 -5.19 13.59 0.61
C ASN A 25 -5.52 14.76 -0.31
N THR A 26 -5.72 14.49 -1.60
CA THR A 26 -6.06 15.54 -2.60
C THR A 26 -7.28 16.38 -2.19
N ILE A 27 -8.24 15.77 -1.50
CA ILE A 27 -9.44 16.48 -1.00
C ILE A 27 -9.22 17.24 0.31
N ASN A 28 -8.00 17.31 0.84
CA ASN A 28 -7.62 18.00 2.08
C ASN A 28 -8.41 17.60 3.34
N ARG A 29 -8.97 16.40 3.36
CA ARG A 29 -9.71 15.86 4.51
C ARG A 29 -9.53 14.35 4.64
N HIS A 30 -9.99 13.83 5.79
CA HIS A 30 -10.02 12.39 6.04
C HIS A 30 -10.95 11.67 5.04
N ILE A 31 -10.47 10.55 4.52
CA ILE A 31 -11.25 9.60 3.71
C ILE A 31 -11.31 8.27 4.47
N SER A 32 -12.53 7.68 4.52
CA SER A 32 -12.74 6.32 4.98
C SER A 32 -13.56 5.59 3.92
N LYS A 33 -12.94 4.62 3.25
CA LYS A 33 -13.54 3.89 2.12
C LYS A 33 -12.91 2.51 1.99
N MET A 34 -13.68 1.53 1.48
CA MET A 34 -13.10 0.27 0.98
C MET A 34 -12.34 0.57 -0.31
N VAL A 35 -11.14 0.04 -0.43
CA VAL A 35 -10.26 0.22 -1.59
C VAL A 35 -9.81 -1.10 -2.14
N TYR A 36 -9.61 -1.16 -3.45
CA TYR A 36 -9.06 -2.31 -4.13
C TYR A 36 -7.58 -2.07 -4.41
N THR A 37 -6.78 -3.07 -4.08
CA THR A 37 -5.32 -3.00 -4.21
C THR A 37 -4.81 -4.26 -4.89
N LYS A 38 -3.92 -4.07 -5.86
CA LYS A 38 -3.27 -5.14 -6.61
C LYS A 38 -1.86 -5.37 -6.09
N VAL A 39 -1.49 -6.62 -5.87
CA VAL A 39 -0.11 -7.00 -5.58
C VAL A 39 0.72 -6.93 -6.86
N VAL A 40 1.71 -6.03 -6.90
CA VAL A 40 2.55 -5.79 -8.10
C VAL A 40 3.99 -6.24 -7.92
N SER A 41 4.39 -6.58 -6.69
CA SER A 41 5.69 -7.16 -6.37
C SER A 41 5.57 -8.12 -5.19
N ASN A 42 6.31 -9.22 -5.25
CA ASN A 42 6.46 -10.20 -4.17
C ASN A 42 7.86 -10.19 -3.54
N LEU A 43 8.59 -9.08 -3.66
CA LEU A 43 9.89 -8.89 -3.01
C LEU A 43 9.81 -9.10 -1.49
N SER A 44 8.71 -8.67 -0.91
CA SER A 44 8.52 -8.72 0.54
C SER A 44 8.10 -10.11 1.02
N PRO A 45 8.75 -10.66 2.06
CA PRO A 45 8.30 -11.90 2.71
C PRO A 45 6.90 -11.79 3.31
N TRP A 46 6.41 -10.57 3.60
CA TRP A 46 5.04 -10.33 4.03
C TRP A 46 4.00 -10.64 2.96
N LEU A 47 4.40 -10.75 1.70
CA LEU A 47 3.53 -11.07 0.56
C LEU A 47 3.80 -12.47 -0.03
N ALA A 48 4.59 -13.30 0.66
CA ALA A 48 4.98 -14.62 0.15
C ALA A 48 3.80 -15.56 -0.14
N ASN A 49 2.69 -15.42 0.58
CA ASN A 49 1.46 -16.20 0.36
C ASN A 49 0.39 -15.43 -0.42
N ALA A 50 0.66 -14.17 -0.81
CA ALA A 50 -0.22 -13.41 -1.68
C ALA A 50 0.04 -13.76 -3.14
N GLU A 51 -1.01 -13.76 -3.95
CA GLU A 51 -0.89 -14.00 -5.38
C GLU A 51 -0.36 -12.74 -6.07
N LEU A 52 0.69 -12.87 -6.88
CA LEU A 52 1.18 -11.78 -7.72
C LEU A 52 0.12 -11.43 -8.78
N GLY A 53 -0.29 -10.17 -8.83
CA GLY A 53 -1.42 -9.73 -9.64
C GLY A 53 -2.78 -9.89 -8.96
N GLY A 54 -2.84 -10.54 -7.79
CA GLY A 54 -4.05 -10.69 -7.00
C GLY A 54 -4.62 -9.35 -6.54
N VAL A 55 -5.94 -9.23 -6.55
CA VAL A 55 -6.69 -8.03 -6.14
C VAL A 55 -7.37 -8.27 -4.81
N TYR A 56 -7.14 -7.37 -3.87
CA TYR A 56 -7.66 -7.46 -2.51
C TYR A 56 -8.39 -6.18 -2.11
N CYS A 57 -9.50 -6.35 -1.39
CA CYS A 57 -10.33 -5.25 -0.91
C CYS A 57 -10.15 -5.06 0.59
N ASN A 58 -9.61 -3.92 1.01
CA ASN A 58 -9.43 -3.58 2.42
C ASN A 58 -9.89 -2.16 2.73
N PRO A 59 -10.30 -1.86 3.99
CA PRO A 59 -10.64 -0.50 4.36
C PRO A 59 -9.41 0.39 4.43
N ALA A 60 -9.51 1.61 3.90
CA ALA A 60 -8.56 2.69 4.10
C ALA A 60 -9.22 3.81 4.92
N SER A 61 -8.46 4.44 5.82
CA SER A 61 -8.97 5.47 6.72
C SER A 61 -7.86 6.45 7.09
N HIS A 62 -7.68 7.48 6.25
CA HIS A 62 -6.53 8.38 6.34
C HIS A 62 -6.88 9.83 5.99
N GLY A 63 -6.25 10.79 6.70
CA GLY A 63 -6.19 12.20 6.34
C GLY A 63 -4.93 12.54 5.52
N GLU A 64 -3.86 11.78 5.73
CA GLU A 64 -2.53 11.95 5.14
C GLU A 64 -2.07 10.63 4.49
N GLY A 65 -2.81 10.16 3.51
CA GLY A 65 -2.55 8.90 2.82
C GLY A 65 -1.94 9.06 1.42
N ARG A 66 -1.71 10.30 0.98
CA ARG A 66 -1.16 10.59 -0.34
C ARG A 66 0.34 10.37 -0.37
N PHE A 67 0.78 9.36 -1.11
CA PHE A 67 2.18 9.12 -1.39
C PHE A 67 2.67 10.04 -2.50
N VAL A 68 3.74 10.78 -2.26
CA VAL A 68 4.39 11.65 -3.23
C VAL A 68 5.89 11.39 -3.25
N ALA A 69 6.47 11.39 -4.44
CA ALA A 69 7.89 11.20 -4.65
C ALA A 69 8.34 11.86 -5.95
N PRO A 70 9.59 12.37 -6.04
CA PRO A 70 10.20 12.77 -7.31
C PRO A 70 10.27 11.58 -8.28
N LYS A 71 10.28 11.87 -9.59
CA LYS A 71 10.28 10.84 -10.64
C LYS A 71 11.44 9.85 -10.48
N GLU A 72 12.63 10.33 -10.15
CA GLU A 72 13.81 9.48 -9.94
C GLU A 72 13.60 8.42 -8.83
N TRP A 73 12.91 8.81 -7.75
CA TRP A 73 12.55 7.89 -6.69
C TRP A 73 11.48 6.89 -7.13
N LEU A 74 10.49 7.34 -7.90
CA LEU A 74 9.46 6.43 -8.44
C LEU A 74 10.12 5.38 -9.33
N ASP A 75 10.94 5.80 -10.29
CA ASP A 75 11.65 4.90 -11.20
C ASP A 75 12.52 3.88 -10.42
N LYS A 76 13.23 4.34 -9.39
CA LYS A 76 14.04 3.47 -8.52
C LYS A 76 13.20 2.47 -7.73
N LEU A 77 12.08 2.90 -7.14
CA LEU A 77 11.21 2.03 -6.37
C LEU A 77 10.60 0.92 -7.23
N PHE A 78 10.16 1.25 -8.44
CA PHE A 78 9.65 0.27 -9.38
C PHE A 78 10.76 -0.68 -9.89
N ALA A 79 11.92 -0.15 -10.28
CA ALA A 79 13.05 -0.97 -10.74
C ALA A 79 13.54 -1.96 -9.68
N ASN A 80 13.51 -1.58 -8.41
CA ASN A 80 13.91 -2.43 -7.29
C ASN A 80 12.80 -3.38 -6.81
N GLY A 81 11.59 -3.33 -7.39
CA GLY A 81 10.45 -4.11 -6.92
C GLY A 81 9.91 -3.69 -5.54
N GLN A 82 10.25 -2.48 -5.07
CA GLN A 82 9.86 -1.95 -3.76
C GLN A 82 8.41 -1.43 -3.72
N VAL A 83 7.78 -1.19 -4.87
CA VAL A 83 6.33 -0.96 -4.93
C VAL A 83 5.65 -2.32 -4.81
N ALA A 84 5.02 -2.55 -3.67
CA ALA A 84 4.41 -3.83 -3.33
C ALA A 84 2.96 -3.94 -3.81
N THR A 85 2.18 -2.88 -3.57
CA THR A 85 0.76 -2.80 -3.92
C THR A 85 0.41 -1.45 -4.54
N GLN A 86 -0.54 -1.47 -5.47
CA GLN A 86 -1.09 -0.27 -6.11
C GLN A 86 -2.61 -0.28 -6.04
N TYR A 87 -3.22 0.90 -5.97
CA TYR A 87 -4.67 1.05 -6.12
C TYR A 87 -5.11 0.61 -7.52
N CYS A 88 -6.21 -0.11 -7.59
CA CYS A 88 -6.75 -0.62 -8.85
C CYS A 88 -8.29 -0.54 -8.87
N ASP A 89 -8.85 -0.72 -10.05
CA ASP A 89 -10.28 -0.93 -10.25
C ASP A 89 -10.71 -2.38 -9.92
N LEU A 90 -11.99 -2.69 -10.14
CA LEU A 90 -12.55 -4.02 -9.89
C LEU A 90 -11.98 -5.10 -10.82
N ASP A 91 -11.50 -4.71 -11.99
CA ASP A 91 -10.90 -5.62 -12.98
C ASP A 91 -9.39 -5.82 -12.74
N GLY A 92 -8.83 -5.16 -11.72
CA GLY A 92 -7.41 -5.22 -11.36
C GLY A 92 -6.51 -4.37 -12.24
N ASN A 93 -7.05 -3.38 -12.97
CA ASN A 93 -6.24 -2.40 -13.68
C ASN A 93 -5.82 -1.30 -12.71
N VAL A 94 -4.52 -1.02 -12.64
CA VAL A 94 -4.02 0.09 -11.84
C VAL A 94 -4.64 1.39 -12.32
N SER A 95 -5.24 2.15 -11.42
CA SER A 95 -5.96 3.37 -11.77
C SER A 95 -5.49 4.57 -10.97
N MET A 96 -5.38 5.70 -11.67
CA MET A 96 -5.09 7.02 -11.09
C MET A 96 -6.36 7.82 -10.78
N ASP A 97 -7.53 7.31 -11.17
CA ASP A 97 -8.81 7.97 -10.97
C ASP A 97 -9.12 8.09 -9.47
N GLU A 98 -9.69 9.20 -9.06
CA GLU A 98 -10.02 9.48 -7.63
C GLU A 98 -11.01 8.48 -7.03
N GLU A 99 -11.77 7.80 -7.85
CA GLU A 99 -12.67 6.75 -7.42
C GLU A 99 -11.90 5.57 -6.79
N TRP A 100 -10.75 5.21 -7.36
CA TRP A 100 -9.93 4.08 -6.96
C TRP A 100 -8.72 4.51 -6.15
N ASN A 101 -7.96 5.49 -6.63
CA ASN A 101 -6.83 6.10 -5.96
C ASN A 101 -7.29 7.23 -5.03
N ILE A 102 -7.98 6.87 -3.98
CA ILE A 102 -8.73 7.78 -3.09
C ILE A 102 -7.87 8.85 -2.40
N ASN A 103 -6.58 8.60 -2.24
CA ASN A 103 -5.64 9.53 -1.61
C ASN A 103 -4.94 10.45 -2.62
N GLY A 104 -5.00 10.11 -3.93
CA GLY A 104 -4.26 10.80 -4.98
C GLY A 104 -2.76 10.48 -4.97
N SER A 105 -2.38 9.29 -4.54
CA SER A 105 -0.99 8.82 -4.51
C SER A 105 -0.37 8.77 -5.89
N TYR A 106 0.89 9.18 -6.02
CA TYR A 106 1.62 9.09 -7.28
C TYR A 106 1.73 7.64 -7.75
N MET A 107 1.52 7.42 -9.06
CA MET A 107 1.51 6.09 -9.69
C MET A 107 0.58 5.09 -8.99
N ALA A 108 -0.50 5.57 -8.34
CA ALA A 108 -1.44 4.77 -7.56
C ALA A 108 -0.76 3.90 -6.48
N ILE A 109 0.41 4.28 -5.99
CA ILE A 109 1.15 3.52 -4.98
C ILE A 109 0.34 3.49 -3.68
N GLU A 110 0.04 2.29 -3.22
CA GLU A 110 -0.67 2.02 -1.96
C GLU A 110 0.28 1.47 -0.89
N GLY A 111 1.22 0.61 -1.28
CA GLY A 111 2.16 -0.02 -0.37
C GLY A 111 3.56 -0.13 -0.96
N ILE A 112 4.54 0.01 -0.09
CA ILE A 112 5.97 -0.06 -0.44
C ILE A 112 6.75 -0.87 0.58
N THR A 113 7.92 -1.33 0.16
CA THR A 113 8.84 -2.09 1.02
C THR A 113 10.21 -1.42 1.16
N SER A 114 10.94 -1.82 2.20
CA SER A 114 12.39 -1.61 2.24
C SER A 114 13.10 -2.36 1.10
N PRO A 115 14.35 -2.00 0.76
CA PRO A 115 15.08 -2.69 -0.31
C PRO A 115 15.25 -4.20 -0.08
N ASP A 116 15.31 -4.64 1.18
CA ASP A 116 15.39 -6.05 1.58
C ASP A 116 14.01 -6.72 1.73
N GLY A 117 12.92 -5.99 1.48
CA GLY A 117 11.54 -6.44 1.59
C GLY A 117 11.03 -6.68 3.02
N ARG A 118 11.88 -6.59 4.05
CA ARG A 118 11.51 -6.96 5.43
C ARG A 118 10.62 -5.96 6.13
N CYS A 119 10.67 -4.69 5.74
CA CYS A 119 9.72 -3.68 6.19
C CYS A 119 8.68 -3.47 5.08
N PHE A 120 7.42 -3.57 5.44
CA PHE A 120 6.31 -3.32 4.51
C PHE A 120 5.37 -2.29 5.13
N GLY A 121 5.10 -1.22 4.40
CA GLY A 121 4.13 -0.20 4.76
C GLY A 121 3.06 -0.08 3.70
N LYS A 122 1.80 -0.01 4.12
CA LYS A 122 0.65 0.15 3.23
C LYS A 122 -0.41 1.05 3.85
N MET A 123 -1.32 1.55 3.03
CA MET A 123 -2.37 2.47 3.45
C MET A 123 -3.65 1.76 3.86
N ALA A 124 -4.08 0.74 3.12
CA ALA A 124 -5.25 -0.04 3.46
C ALA A 124 -4.96 -0.98 4.64
N HIS A 125 -5.93 -1.12 5.53
CA HIS A 125 -5.83 -1.84 6.80
C HIS A 125 -6.24 -3.30 6.64
N SER A 126 -5.28 -4.19 6.40
CA SER A 126 -5.53 -5.63 6.28
C SER A 126 -5.91 -6.30 7.60
N GLU A 127 -5.65 -5.65 8.73
CA GLU A 127 -6.07 -6.11 10.07
C GLU A 127 -7.56 -5.87 10.36
N ARG A 128 -8.22 -5.00 9.59
CA ARG A 128 -9.63 -4.64 9.80
C ARG A 128 -10.56 -5.57 9.02
N ARG A 129 -10.49 -6.84 9.29
CA ARG A 129 -11.33 -7.88 8.69
C ARG A 129 -11.83 -8.86 9.75
N GLY A 130 -12.86 -9.62 9.42
CA GLY A 130 -13.42 -10.65 10.29
C GLY A 130 -14.73 -11.19 9.71
N ASP A 131 -15.24 -12.26 10.26
CA ASP A 131 -16.40 -13.00 9.75
C ASP A 131 -17.68 -12.14 9.61
N SER A 132 -17.77 -11.07 10.38
CA SER A 132 -18.91 -10.14 10.39
C SER A 132 -18.56 -8.75 9.87
N VAL A 133 -17.38 -8.56 9.29
CA VAL A 133 -16.90 -7.26 8.80
C VAL A 133 -16.90 -7.26 7.28
N ALA A 134 -17.49 -6.21 6.68
CA ALA A 134 -17.53 -6.00 5.22
C ALA A 134 -18.10 -7.18 4.41
N ILE A 135 -19.06 -7.90 4.96
CA ILE A 135 -19.68 -9.10 4.35
C ILE A 135 -20.39 -8.82 3.02
N ASN A 136 -20.81 -7.58 2.78
CA ASN A 136 -21.48 -7.15 1.55
C ASN A 136 -20.54 -6.43 0.57
N ILE A 137 -19.23 -6.50 0.81
CA ILE A 137 -18.23 -5.90 -0.05
C ILE A 137 -17.65 -6.96 -0.96
N TYR A 138 -17.69 -6.70 -2.27
CA TYR A 138 -17.14 -7.60 -3.27
C TYR A 138 -15.62 -7.67 -3.20
N GLY A 139 -15.06 -8.86 -3.39
CA GLY A 139 -13.64 -9.12 -3.53
C GLY A 139 -13.02 -9.86 -2.33
N GLU A 140 -11.82 -10.37 -2.55
CA GLU A 140 -11.01 -11.04 -1.51
C GLU A 140 -10.46 -10.00 -0.54
N GLN A 141 -10.56 -10.26 0.76
CA GLN A 141 -10.08 -9.36 1.81
C GLN A 141 -8.80 -9.85 2.50
N ASP A 142 -8.47 -11.14 2.33
CA ASP A 142 -7.31 -11.75 2.99
C ASP A 142 -6.06 -11.79 2.11
N ILE A 143 -5.29 -10.74 2.11
CA ILE A 143 -3.97 -10.69 1.46
C ILE A 143 -2.89 -11.55 2.15
N LYS A 144 -3.21 -12.23 3.26
CA LYS A 144 -2.35 -13.18 4.01
C LYS A 144 -1.01 -12.61 4.51
N ILE A 145 -0.96 -11.31 4.77
CA ILE A 145 0.26 -10.62 5.25
C ILE A 145 0.76 -11.25 6.56
N PHE A 146 -0.12 -11.43 7.54
CA PHE A 146 0.27 -11.93 8.86
C PHE A 146 0.71 -13.40 8.80
N GLU A 147 0.01 -14.23 8.03
CA GLU A 147 0.40 -15.62 7.81
C GLU A 147 1.77 -15.72 7.14
N SER A 148 2.01 -14.90 6.11
CA SER A 148 3.29 -14.83 5.41
C SER A 148 4.43 -14.43 6.35
N GLY A 149 4.22 -13.39 7.15
CA GLY A 149 5.21 -12.95 8.14
C GLY A 149 5.52 -14.02 9.18
N VAL A 150 4.50 -14.65 9.76
CA VAL A 150 4.71 -15.74 10.74
C VAL A 150 5.50 -16.89 10.14
N LYS A 151 5.22 -17.30 8.90
CA LYS A 151 5.98 -18.37 8.23
C LYS A 151 7.43 -18.02 7.96
N TYR A 152 7.69 -16.74 7.64
CA TYR A 152 9.05 -16.30 7.30
C TYR A 152 9.96 -16.12 8.53
N PHE A 153 9.41 -15.61 9.65
CA PHE A 153 10.19 -15.26 10.83
C PHE A 153 10.21 -16.39 11.90
N LYS A 154 9.59 -17.53 11.63
CA LYS A 154 9.73 -18.75 12.41
C LYS A 154 10.99 -19.52 11.99
#